data_9c520a99274f6c467150de72e29ed15b
#
_entry.id   9c520a99274f6c467150de72e29ed15b
#
_cell.length_a   1.000
_cell.length_b   1.000
_cell.length_c   1.000
_cell.angle_alpha   90.00
_cell.angle_beta   90.00
_cell.angle_gamma   90.00
#
_symmetry.space_group_name_H-M   'P 1'
#
loop_
_entity.id
_entity.type
_entity.pdbx_description
1 polymer ?
#
loop_
_entity_poly.entity_id
_entity_poly.type
_entity_poly.pdbx_seq_one_letter_code
_entity_poly.pdbx_strand_id
1 'polypeptide(L)'
;MAASVSRLITAITGLIVIGFLTRHLGQSGFGAYETVLSYLFIFTVLADFGLHVIHVREISRHPGDEKFISGRIFTLRLISLIGVIFLALIIVNFLPYPGQIKEGIKIASIFVLFSSLSQVLSGIFQKHGVFYFVSSADILTRLIQLGLVFYAVKAGSGLLAFIWILSFTAMLQFGLVFFISRRLVKFPLVF
;
A
#
# COMPACT_ATOMS: atom_id res chain seq x y z
N MET A 1 0.99 21.85 9.14
CA MET A 1 1.20 21.29 10.48
C MET A 1 0.60 19.88 10.64
N ALA A 2 -0.70 19.64 10.36
CA ALA A 2 -1.30 18.29 10.51
C ALA A 2 -0.58 17.18 9.72
N ALA A 3 -0.20 17.43 8.47
CA ALA A 3 0.53 16.47 7.64
C ALA A 3 1.93 16.10 8.16
N SER A 4 2.61 17.04 8.82
CA SER A 4 3.93 16.77 9.41
C SER A 4 3.81 15.93 10.68
N VAL A 5 2.80 16.19 11.51
CA VAL A 5 2.52 15.41 12.71
C VAL A 5 2.12 13.98 12.35
N SER A 6 1.26 13.79 11.33
CA SER A 6 0.88 12.44 10.90
C SER A 6 2.06 11.64 10.37
N ARG A 7 2.97 12.27 9.61
CA ARG A 7 4.20 11.61 9.15
C ARG A 7 5.10 11.16 10.29
N LEU A 8 5.24 11.99 11.33
CA LEU A 8 6.00 11.61 12.53
C LEU A 8 5.38 10.42 13.26
N ILE A 9 4.06 10.44 13.47
CA ILE A 9 3.33 9.34 14.11
C ILE A 9 3.49 8.06 13.29
N THR A 10 3.31 8.13 11.97
CA THR A 10 3.47 6.99 11.05
C THR A 10 4.89 6.45 11.06
N ALA A 11 5.91 7.32 11.11
CA ALA A 11 7.31 6.90 11.19
C ALA A 11 7.62 6.20 12.53
N ILE A 12 7.19 6.78 13.65
CA ILE A 12 7.41 6.21 14.98
C ILE A 12 6.70 4.85 15.10
N THR A 13 5.44 4.75 14.71
CA THR A 13 4.71 3.47 14.73
C THR A 13 5.34 2.43 13.80
N GLY A 14 5.85 2.84 12.64
CA GLY A 14 6.60 1.98 11.72
C GLY A 14 7.88 1.42 12.37
N LEU A 15 8.67 2.26 13.03
CA LEU A 15 9.87 1.83 13.75
C LEU A 15 9.54 0.84 14.89
N ILE A 16 8.46 1.08 15.63
CA ILE A 16 8.00 0.17 16.68
C ILE A 16 7.61 -1.20 16.08
N VAL A 17 6.85 -1.21 14.98
CA VAL A 17 6.48 -2.44 14.28
C VAL A 17 7.72 -3.20 13.82
N ILE A 18 8.69 -2.53 13.18
CA ILE A 18 9.95 -3.15 12.75
C ILE A 18 10.70 -3.73 13.96
N GLY A 19 10.76 -3.00 15.08
CA GLY A 19 11.39 -3.48 16.31
C GLY A 19 10.74 -4.75 16.87
N PHE A 20 9.41 -4.86 16.85
CA PHE A 20 8.69 -6.08 17.22
C PHE A 20 8.98 -7.23 16.26
N LEU A 21 8.91 -7.00 14.94
CA LEU A 21 9.19 -8.01 13.94
C LEU A 21 10.62 -8.55 14.06
N THR A 22 11.60 -7.67 14.15
CA THR A 22 13.03 -8.04 14.24
C THR A 22 13.32 -8.89 15.47
N ARG A 23 12.76 -8.51 16.61
CA ARG A 23 12.95 -9.25 17.87
C ARG A 23 12.24 -10.60 17.88
N HIS A 24 11.05 -10.67 17.29
CA HIS A 24 10.22 -11.88 17.31
C HIS A 24 10.64 -12.90 16.24
N LEU A 25 10.86 -12.44 14.99
CA LEU A 25 11.25 -13.32 13.88
C LEU A 25 12.73 -13.68 13.87
N GLY A 26 13.56 -12.93 14.59
CA GLY A 26 15.02 -13.07 14.53
C GLY A 26 15.59 -12.63 13.17
N GLN A 27 16.90 -12.78 13.01
CA GLN A 27 17.61 -12.31 11.81
C GLN A 27 17.14 -12.98 10.52
N SER A 28 16.96 -14.30 10.52
CA SER A 28 16.56 -15.06 9.33
C SER A 28 15.11 -14.79 8.94
N GLY A 29 14.19 -14.74 9.91
CA GLY A 29 12.77 -14.47 9.64
C GLY A 29 12.52 -13.04 9.20
N PHE A 30 13.19 -12.06 9.81
CA PHE A 30 13.15 -10.66 9.37
C PHE A 30 13.78 -10.49 7.99
N GLY A 31 14.90 -11.17 7.70
CA GLY A 31 15.49 -11.20 6.36
C GLY A 31 14.55 -11.76 5.30
N ALA A 32 13.80 -12.82 5.63
CA ALA A 32 12.75 -13.36 4.74
C ALA A 32 11.61 -12.35 4.51
N TYR A 33 11.17 -11.64 5.55
CA TYR A 33 10.16 -10.56 5.45
C TYR A 33 10.62 -9.44 4.51
N GLU A 34 11.84 -8.94 4.69
CA GLU A 34 12.43 -7.91 3.84
C GLU A 34 12.64 -8.39 2.40
N THR A 35 13.00 -9.65 2.21
CA THR A 35 13.13 -10.25 0.87
C THR A 35 11.80 -10.22 0.12
N VAL A 36 10.69 -10.57 0.80
CA VAL A 36 9.33 -10.51 0.22
C VAL A 36 8.98 -9.08 -0.22
N LEU A 37 9.22 -8.10 0.65
CA LEU A 37 8.89 -6.69 0.35
C LEU A 37 9.79 -6.11 -0.73
N SER A 38 11.11 -6.35 -0.66
CA SER A 38 12.08 -5.84 -1.63
C SER A 38 11.82 -6.41 -3.03
N TYR A 39 11.49 -7.70 -3.13
CA TYR A 39 11.11 -8.31 -4.40
C TYR A 39 9.92 -7.59 -5.04
N LEU A 40 8.84 -7.39 -4.31
CA LEU A 40 7.64 -6.72 -4.81
C LEU A 40 7.86 -5.22 -5.06
N PHE A 41 8.75 -4.57 -4.30
CA PHE A 41 9.08 -3.17 -4.49
C PHE A 41 9.64 -2.88 -5.88
N ILE A 42 10.50 -3.77 -6.41
CA ILE A 42 11.04 -3.65 -7.78
C ILE A 42 9.89 -3.58 -8.80
N PHE A 43 8.91 -4.46 -8.67
CA PHE A 43 7.75 -4.50 -9.56
C PHE A 43 6.81 -3.30 -9.36
N THR A 44 6.70 -2.80 -8.14
CA THR A 44 5.91 -1.59 -7.85
C THR A 44 6.48 -0.38 -8.57
N VAL A 45 7.80 -0.21 -8.58
CA VAL A 45 8.47 0.86 -9.33
C VAL A 45 8.19 0.75 -10.81
N LEU A 46 8.24 -0.47 -11.37
CA LEU A 46 7.88 -0.71 -12.78
C LEU A 46 6.42 -0.38 -13.08
N ALA A 47 5.49 -0.60 -12.15
CA ALA A 47 4.08 -0.29 -12.34
C ALA A 47 3.78 1.20 -12.20
N ASP A 48 4.64 1.99 -11.53
CA ASP A 48 4.35 3.39 -11.22
C ASP A 48 4.56 4.31 -12.41
N PHE A 49 5.64 4.19 -13.18
CA PHE A 49 5.99 5.03 -14.34
C PHE A 49 5.65 6.52 -14.17
N GLY A 50 5.63 7.04 -12.93
CA GLY A 50 5.28 8.43 -12.65
C GLY A 50 3.80 8.78 -12.78
N LEU A 51 2.89 7.79 -12.86
CA LEU A 51 1.45 8.01 -13.01
C LEU A 51 0.87 8.87 -11.89
N HIS A 52 1.41 8.79 -10.68
CA HIS A 52 0.96 9.63 -9.56
C HIS A 52 1.24 11.13 -9.84
N VAL A 53 2.43 11.46 -10.33
CA VAL A 53 2.81 12.85 -10.66
C VAL A 53 1.98 13.38 -11.82
N ILE A 54 1.78 12.55 -12.86
CA ILE A 54 0.93 12.89 -14.01
C ILE A 54 -0.50 13.15 -13.55
N HIS A 55 -1.04 12.30 -12.66
CA HIS A 55 -2.40 12.46 -12.12
C HIS A 55 -2.59 13.82 -11.45
N VAL A 56 -1.73 14.16 -10.49
CA VAL A 56 -1.83 15.44 -9.76
C VAL A 56 -1.70 16.63 -10.72
N ARG A 57 -0.80 16.56 -11.72
CA ARG A 57 -0.62 17.59 -12.74
C ARG A 57 -1.84 17.76 -13.62
N GLU A 58 -2.39 16.68 -14.16
CA GLU A 58 -3.52 16.71 -15.09
C GLU A 58 -4.81 17.21 -14.43
N ILE A 59 -5.14 16.73 -13.23
CA ILE A 59 -6.33 17.19 -12.50
C ILE A 59 -6.22 18.66 -12.05
N SER A 60 -4.98 19.17 -11.90
CA SER A 60 -4.74 20.58 -11.56
C SER A 60 -4.87 21.50 -12.79
N ARG A 61 -4.54 20.98 -13.98
CA ARG A 61 -4.63 21.75 -15.25
C ARG A 61 -6.04 21.79 -15.82
N HIS A 62 -6.83 20.74 -15.60
CA HIS A 62 -8.17 20.58 -16.19
C HIS A 62 -9.23 20.35 -15.07
N PRO A 63 -9.61 21.41 -14.33
CA PRO A 63 -10.53 21.27 -13.18
C PRO A 63 -11.92 20.73 -13.56
N GLY A 64 -12.36 20.96 -14.81
CA GLY A 64 -13.65 20.47 -15.31
C GLY A 64 -13.71 18.96 -15.59
N ASP A 65 -12.56 18.36 -15.91
CA ASP A 65 -12.44 16.96 -16.34
C ASP A 65 -11.91 16.01 -15.26
N GLU A 66 -11.85 16.49 -14.03
CA GLU A 66 -11.27 15.74 -12.90
C GLU A 66 -11.81 14.33 -12.75
N LYS A 67 -13.13 14.14 -12.95
CA LYS A 67 -13.80 12.83 -12.86
C LYS A 67 -13.24 11.85 -13.89
N PHE A 68 -13.12 12.30 -15.15
CA PHE A 68 -12.65 11.47 -16.25
C PHE A 68 -11.16 11.17 -16.13
N ILE A 69 -10.36 12.19 -15.79
CA ILE A 69 -8.91 12.04 -15.61
C ILE A 69 -8.62 11.06 -14.47
N SER A 70 -9.26 11.24 -13.31
CA SER A 70 -9.06 10.35 -12.16
C SER A 70 -9.53 8.93 -12.45
N GLY A 71 -10.66 8.76 -13.15
CA GLY A 71 -11.16 7.45 -13.57
C GLY A 71 -10.20 6.74 -14.51
N ARG A 72 -9.73 7.41 -15.55
CA ARG A 72 -8.74 6.86 -16.51
C ARG A 72 -7.43 6.46 -15.85
N ILE A 73 -6.88 7.33 -15.02
CA ILE A 73 -5.60 7.05 -14.35
C ILE A 73 -5.76 5.91 -13.34
N PHE A 74 -6.88 5.85 -12.62
CA PHE A 74 -7.18 4.73 -11.72
C PHE A 74 -7.27 3.40 -12.48
N THR A 75 -7.98 3.39 -13.61
CA THR A 75 -8.12 2.19 -14.45
C THR A 75 -6.78 1.76 -15.06
N LEU A 76 -6.01 2.71 -15.61
CA LEU A 76 -4.66 2.45 -16.13
C LEU A 76 -3.76 1.85 -15.04
N ARG A 77 -3.79 2.44 -13.84
CA ARG A 77 -3.00 1.95 -12.70
C ARG A 77 -3.41 0.54 -12.30
N LEU A 78 -4.72 0.27 -12.25
CA LEU A 78 -5.25 -1.05 -11.92
C LEU A 78 -4.77 -2.12 -12.92
N ILE A 79 -4.90 -1.85 -14.21
CA ILE A 79 -4.48 -2.77 -15.28
C ILE A 79 -2.96 -3.00 -15.22
N SER A 80 -2.17 -1.92 -15.10
CA SER A 80 -0.71 -2.00 -14.98
C SER A 80 -0.29 -2.82 -13.76
N LEU A 81 -0.91 -2.59 -12.59
CA LEU A 81 -0.62 -3.33 -11.37
C LEU A 81 -0.96 -4.82 -11.51
N ILE A 82 -2.12 -5.15 -12.06
CA ILE A 82 -2.52 -6.56 -12.28
C ILE A 82 -1.50 -7.24 -13.20
N GLY A 83 -1.14 -6.61 -14.31
CA GLY A 83 -0.14 -7.15 -15.25
C GLY A 83 1.23 -7.35 -14.60
N VAL A 84 1.71 -6.36 -13.86
CA VAL A 84 3.03 -6.41 -13.20
C VAL A 84 3.03 -7.40 -12.03
N ILE A 85 1.96 -7.48 -11.24
CA ILE A 85 1.83 -8.48 -10.16
C ILE A 85 1.80 -9.89 -10.77
N PHE A 86 1.04 -10.09 -11.83
CA PHE A 86 1.00 -11.39 -12.52
C PHE A 86 2.38 -11.80 -13.02
N LEU A 87 3.12 -10.88 -13.63
CA LEU A 87 4.50 -11.11 -14.06
C LEU A 87 5.42 -11.46 -12.87
N ALA A 88 5.30 -10.71 -11.76
CA ALA A 88 6.06 -10.99 -10.55
C ALA A 88 5.76 -12.39 -9.99
N LEU A 89 4.49 -12.81 -9.99
CA LEU A 89 4.07 -14.13 -9.51
C LEU A 89 4.54 -15.26 -10.45
N ILE A 90 4.70 -15.01 -11.74
CA ILE A 90 5.31 -15.97 -12.67
C ILE A 90 6.80 -16.09 -12.39
N ILE A 91 7.52 -14.97 -12.34
CA ILE A 91 8.98 -14.93 -12.18
C ILE A 91 9.41 -15.57 -10.86
N VAL A 92 8.68 -15.36 -9.76
CA VAL A 92 9.04 -15.93 -8.46
C VAL A 92 9.07 -17.48 -8.45
N ASN A 93 8.29 -18.14 -9.32
CA ASN A 93 8.30 -19.59 -9.38
C ASN A 93 9.62 -20.15 -9.92
N PHE A 94 10.31 -19.38 -10.77
CA PHE A 94 11.62 -19.76 -11.35
C PHE A 94 12.80 -19.39 -10.44
N LEU A 95 12.57 -18.57 -9.40
CA LEU A 95 13.63 -18.19 -8.48
C LEU A 95 13.85 -19.24 -7.40
N PRO A 96 15.10 -19.45 -6.94
CA PRO A 96 15.46 -20.45 -5.91
C PRO A 96 15.10 -19.96 -4.49
N TYR A 97 13.91 -19.36 -4.32
CA TYR A 97 13.45 -18.95 -2.99
C TYR A 97 12.77 -20.09 -2.24
N PRO A 98 12.95 -20.18 -0.92
CA PRO A 98 12.19 -21.10 -0.06
C PRO A 98 10.68 -20.92 -0.23
N GLY A 99 9.92 -22.01 -0.08
CA GLY A 99 8.47 -22.01 -0.25
C GLY A 99 7.75 -20.93 0.57
N GLN A 100 8.20 -20.70 1.80
CA GLN A 100 7.63 -19.68 2.70
C GLN A 100 7.78 -18.25 2.15
N ILE A 101 8.90 -17.94 1.47
CA ILE A 101 9.10 -16.64 0.80
C ILE A 101 8.18 -16.53 -0.41
N LYS A 102 8.06 -17.60 -1.22
CA LYS A 102 7.14 -17.60 -2.38
C LYS A 102 5.68 -17.38 -1.96
N GLU A 103 5.24 -18.04 -0.89
CA GLU A 103 3.91 -17.80 -0.31
C GLU A 103 3.77 -16.37 0.22
N GLY A 104 4.77 -15.87 0.92
CA GLY A 104 4.82 -14.50 1.39
C GLY A 104 4.65 -13.48 0.25
N ILE A 105 5.31 -13.69 -0.88
CA ILE A 105 5.20 -12.82 -2.07
C ILE A 105 3.77 -12.84 -2.64
N LYS A 106 3.11 -14.02 -2.69
CA LYS A 106 1.71 -14.12 -3.13
C LYS A 106 0.78 -13.32 -2.22
N ILE A 107 0.94 -13.42 -0.91
CA ILE A 107 0.14 -12.68 0.07
C ILE A 107 0.45 -11.17 0.01
N ALA A 108 1.72 -10.80 -0.02
CA ALA A 108 2.14 -9.41 -0.05
C ALA A 108 1.80 -8.70 -1.37
N SER A 109 1.50 -9.42 -2.45
CA SER A 109 0.98 -8.82 -3.68
C SER A 109 -0.36 -8.10 -3.46
N ILE A 110 -1.17 -8.55 -2.49
CA ILE A 110 -2.40 -7.89 -2.04
C ILE A 110 -2.05 -6.52 -1.42
N PHE A 111 -1.04 -6.48 -0.57
CA PHE A 111 -0.53 -5.23 0.00
C PHE A 111 -0.12 -4.23 -1.10
N VAL A 112 0.67 -4.68 -2.08
CA VAL A 112 1.13 -3.84 -3.20
C VAL A 112 -0.04 -3.30 -4.00
N LEU A 113 -1.03 -4.13 -4.32
CA LEU A 113 -2.22 -3.72 -5.06
C LEU A 113 -2.96 -2.59 -4.34
N PHE A 114 -3.35 -2.79 -3.10
CA PHE A 114 -4.16 -1.83 -2.37
C PHE A 114 -3.39 -0.57 -1.94
N SER A 115 -2.12 -0.69 -1.57
CA SER A 115 -1.30 0.47 -1.24
C SER A 115 -1.06 1.37 -2.47
N SER A 116 -0.77 0.79 -3.63
CA SER A 116 -0.59 1.54 -4.87
C SER A 116 -1.88 2.22 -5.35
N LEU A 117 -3.04 1.57 -5.22
CA LEU A 117 -4.33 2.17 -5.55
C LEU A 117 -4.67 3.32 -4.58
N SER A 118 -4.37 3.18 -3.29
CA SER A 118 -4.54 4.24 -2.29
C SER A 118 -3.69 5.48 -2.65
N GLN A 119 -2.49 5.27 -3.18
CA GLN A 119 -1.61 6.35 -3.59
C GLN A 119 -2.21 7.19 -4.74
N VAL A 120 -2.85 6.55 -5.73
CA VAL A 120 -3.55 7.27 -6.81
C VAL A 120 -4.68 8.12 -6.24
N LEU A 121 -5.49 7.56 -5.35
CA LEU A 121 -6.60 8.29 -4.74
C LEU A 121 -6.12 9.47 -3.88
N SER A 122 -4.94 9.37 -3.25
CA SER A 122 -4.38 10.46 -2.44
C SER A 122 -4.14 11.74 -3.23
N GLY A 123 -3.94 11.66 -4.55
CA GLY A 123 -3.84 12.81 -5.45
C GLY A 123 -5.09 13.69 -5.46
N ILE A 124 -6.28 13.10 -5.36
CA ILE A 124 -7.57 13.83 -5.29
C ILE A 124 -7.60 14.69 -4.02
N PHE A 125 -7.23 14.11 -2.89
CA PHE A 125 -7.21 14.82 -1.59
C PHE A 125 -6.17 15.93 -1.56
N GLN A 126 -5.03 15.73 -2.24
CA GLN A 126 -3.97 16.74 -2.36
C GLN A 126 -4.47 17.96 -3.13
N LYS A 127 -5.19 17.75 -4.25
CA LYS A 127 -5.78 18.84 -5.04
C LYS A 127 -6.80 19.65 -4.24
N HIS A 128 -7.68 18.98 -3.51
CA HIS A 128 -8.74 19.64 -2.74
C HIS A 128 -8.25 20.24 -1.40
N GLY A 129 -6.96 20.12 -1.07
CA GLY A 129 -6.39 20.65 0.18
C GLY A 129 -6.89 19.92 1.46
N VAL A 130 -7.61 18.80 1.31
CA VAL A 130 -8.21 18.02 2.40
C VAL A 130 -7.40 16.76 2.73
N PHE A 131 -6.09 16.85 2.58
CA PHE A 131 -5.16 15.74 2.82
C PHE A 131 -5.22 15.17 4.25
N TYR A 132 -5.79 15.91 5.20
CA TYR A 132 -5.96 15.45 6.57
C TYR A 132 -6.82 14.17 6.67
N PHE A 133 -7.74 13.93 5.74
CA PHE A 133 -8.51 12.68 5.72
C PHE A 133 -7.64 11.46 5.40
N VAL A 134 -6.71 11.59 4.46
CA VAL A 134 -5.75 10.52 4.16
C VAL A 134 -4.83 10.29 5.36
N SER A 135 -4.36 11.39 5.95
CA SER A 135 -3.50 11.32 7.14
C SER A 135 -4.18 10.66 8.34
N SER A 136 -5.46 10.94 8.57
CA SER A 136 -6.21 10.30 9.67
C SER A 136 -6.45 8.81 9.41
N ALA A 137 -6.75 8.43 8.16
CA ALA A 137 -6.85 7.03 7.75
C ALA A 137 -5.51 6.29 7.93
N ASP A 138 -4.39 6.93 7.56
CA ASP A 138 -3.04 6.42 7.77
C ASP A 138 -2.74 6.15 9.25
N ILE A 139 -3.00 7.12 10.12
CA ILE A 139 -2.78 6.97 11.56
C ILE A 139 -3.63 5.82 12.11
N LEU A 140 -4.92 5.79 11.77
CA LEU A 140 -5.83 4.76 12.24
C LEU A 140 -5.37 3.36 11.83
N THR A 141 -5.05 3.17 10.56
CA THR A 141 -4.60 1.87 10.05
C THR A 141 -3.24 1.45 10.61
N ARG A 142 -2.33 2.40 10.88
CA ARG A 142 -1.06 2.12 11.55
C ARG A 142 -1.23 1.70 13.00
N LEU A 143 -2.16 2.33 13.73
CA LEU A 143 -2.47 1.90 15.10
C LEU A 143 -3.09 0.51 15.13
N ILE A 144 -4.00 0.21 14.20
CA ILE A 144 -4.56 -1.15 14.04
C ILE A 144 -3.45 -2.14 13.70
N GLN A 145 -2.56 -1.81 12.77
CA GLN A 145 -1.40 -2.64 12.42
C GLN A 145 -0.53 -2.94 13.64
N LEU A 146 -0.21 -1.92 14.45
CA LEU A 146 0.57 -2.08 15.66
C LEU A 146 -0.10 -3.02 16.66
N GLY A 147 -1.41 -2.86 16.87
CA GLY A 147 -2.20 -3.74 17.75
C GLY A 147 -2.19 -5.20 17.27
N LEU A 148 -2.41 -5.41 15.97
CA LEU A 148 -2.39 -6.75 15.37
C LEU A 148 -1.01 -7.39 15.42
N VAL A 149 0.06 -6.61 15.16
CA VAL A 149 1.44 -7.10 15.28
C VAL A 149 1.76 -7.48 16.73
N PHE A 150 1.38 -6.66 17.69
CA PHE A 150 1.58 -6.98 19.12
C PHE A 150 0.85 -8.27 19.52
N TYR A 151 -0.39 -8.45 19.06
CA TYR A 151 -1.15 -9.68 19.29
C TYR A 151 -0.47 -10.90 18.64
N ALA A 152 -0.04 -10.79 17.38
CA ALA A 152 0.64 -11.85 16.65
C ALA A 152 1.98 -12.26 17.30
N VAL A 153 2.74 -11.28 17.82
CA VAL A 153 3.97 -11.55 18.60
C VAL A 153 3.66 -12.34 19.86
N LYS A 154 2.62 -11.97 20.62
CA LYS A 154 2.21 -12.72 21.82
C LYS A 154 1.71 -14.13 21.51
N ALA A 155 1.05 -14.31 20.35
CA ALA A 155 0.57 -15.59 19.88
C ALA A 155 1.68 -16.49 19.28
N GLY A 156 2.93 -16.03 19.21
CA GLY A 156 4.03 -16.79 18.63
C GLY A 156 3.89 -17.01 17.12
N SER A 157 3.23 -16.11 16.41
CA SER A 157 2.91 -16.26 14.99
C SER A 157 4.16 -16.19 14.10
N GLY A 158 4.17 -16.94 13.00
CA GLY A 158 5.28 -16.95 12.04
C GLY A 158 5.20 -15.82 11.01
N LEU A 159 6.18 -15.79 10.09
CA LEU A 159 6.36 -14.80 9.03
C LEU A 159 5.07 -14.46 8.26
N LEU A 160 4.33 -15.47 7.82
CA LEU A 160 3.16 -15.27 6.97
C LEU A 160 2.05 -14.49 7.67
N ALA A 161 1.91 -14.62 8.99
CA ALA A 161 0.92 -13.86 9.76
C ALA A 161 1.21 -12.34 9.69
N PHE A 162 2.46 -11.93 9.79
CA PHE A 162 2.85 -10.51 9.68
C PHE A 162 2.62 -9.95 8.28
N ILE A 163 2.84 -10.78 7.25
CA ILE A 163 2.55 -10.40 5.86
C ILE A 163 1.03 -10.27 5.65
N TRP A 164 0.22 -11.16 6.24
CA TRP A 164 -1.25 -11.03 6.23
C TRP A 164 -1.73 -9.76 6.93
N ILE A 165 -1.16 -9.43 8.09
CA ILE A 165 -1.49 -8.18 8.81
C ILE A 165 -1.18 -6.96 7.94
N LEU A 166 -0.01 -6.96 7.28
CA LEU A 166 0.38 -5.88 6.35
C LEU A 166 -0.64 -5.74 5.20
N SER A 167 -1.02 -6.86 4.59
CA SER A 167 -1.96 -6.89 3.46
C SER A 167 -3.37 -6.47 3.89
N PHE A 168 -3.83 -6.95 5.04
CA PHE A 168 -5.12 -6.58 5.61
C PHE A 168 -5.22 -5.09 5.92
N THR A 169 -4.18 -4.52 6.56
CA THR A 169 -4.18 -3.10 6.89
C THR A 169 -4.11 -2.20 5.67
N ALA A 170 -3.41 -2.62 4.60
CA ALA A 170 -3.43 -1.90 3.32
C ALA A 170 -4.82 -1.94 2.65
N MET A 171 -5.49 -3.07 2.71
CA MET A 171 -6.87 -3.22 2.22
C MET A 171 -7.84 -2.32 2.99
N LEU A 172 -7.70 -2.26 4.33
CA LEU A 172 -8.50 -1.39 5.19
C LEU A 172 -8.24 0.09 4.87
N GLN A 173 -6.98 0.48 4.71
CA GLN A 173 -6.59 1.84 4.32
C GLN A 173 -7.19 2.24 2.97
N PHE A 174 -7.05 1.36 1.96
CA PHE A 174 -7.66 1.59 0.67
C PHE A 174 -9.18 1.77 0.77
N GLY A 175 -9.87 0.92 1.51
CA GLY A 175 -11.31 1.02 1.72
C GLY A 175 -11.73 2.36 2.30
N LEU A 176 -11.03 2.83 3.35
CA LEU A 176 -11.28 4.14 3.96
C LEU A 176 -11.05 5.29 2.99
N VAL A 177 -9.90 5.31 2.32
CA VAL A 177 -9.53 6.35 1.36
C VAL A 177 -10.48 6.35 0.16
N PHE A 178 -10.83 5.17 -0.36
CA PHE A 178 -11.76 5.01 -1.47
C PHE A 178 -13.17 5.52 -1.14
N PHE A 179 -13.71 5.13 0.02
CA PHE A 179 -15.04 5.56 0.44
C PHE A 179 -15.12 7.09 0.63
N ILE A 180 -14.10 7.69 1.23
CA ILE A 180 -14.04 9.14 1.41
C ILE A 180 -13.83 9.84 0.06
N SER A 181 -12.96 9.31 -0.82
CA SER A 181 -12.70 9.92 -2.13
C SER A 181 -13.96 10.01 -2.98
N ARG A 182 -14.84 9.01 -2.92
CA ARG A 182 -16.12 9.02 -3.64
C ARG A 182 -17.13 10.04 -3.12
N ARG A 183 -16.98 10.51 -1.89
CA ARG A 183 -17.78 11.64 -1.38
C ARG A 183 -17.28 12.98 -1.90
N LEU A 184 -15.98 13.11 -2.20
CA LEU A 184 -15.38 14.32 -2.76
C LEU A 184 -15.57 14.39 -4.28
N VAL A 185 -15.30 13.29 -4.96
CA VAL A 185 -15.37 13.19 -6.42
C VAL A 185 -16.04 11.88 -6.81
N LYS A 186 -17.21 11.97 -7.45
CA LYS A 186 -17.91 10.80 -8.03
C LYS A 186 -17.26 10.46 -9.37
N PHE A 187 -16.10 9.80 -9.39
CA PHE A 187 -15.47 9.39 -10.63
C PHE A 187 -16.01 8.02 -11.09
N PRO A 188 -16.37 7.87 -12.38
CA PRO A 188 -16.68 6.56 -12.97
C PRO A 188 -15.38 5.77 -13.15
N LEU A 189 -15.45 4.43 -13.02
CA LEU A 189 -14.43 3.57 -13.58
C LEU A 189 -14.62 3.63 -15.11
N VAL A 190 -13.69 4.31 -15.80
CA VAL A 190 -13.73 4.44 -17.27
C VAL A 190 -12.77 3.41 -17.83
N PHE A 191 -13.32 2.42 -18.55
CA PHE A 191 -12.57 1.42 -19.31
C PHE A 191 -12.26 1.94 -20.71
#